data_63721610fdbf3e3827bf5ffd5b319e79
#
_entry.id   63721610fdbf3e3827bf5ffd5b319e79
#
_cell.length_a   1.000
_cell.length_b   1.000
_cell.length_c   1.000
_cell.angle_alpha   90.00
_cell.angle_beta   90.00
_cell.angle_gamma   90.00
#
_symmetry.space_group_name_H-M   'P 1'
#
loop_
_entity.id
_entity.type
_entity.pdbx_description
1 polymer ?
#
loop_
_entity_poly.entity_id
_entity_poly.type
_entity_poly.pdbx_seq_one_letter_code
_entity_poly.pdbx_strand_id
1 'polypeptide(L)'
;LYFAPSVERIMKRNPIYFHTNELAEDVGIKMLRNRYRAYPVVDQNEQLVGYVARYHIMDAPRRKLILVDHNEFSQSVNAIEKAEVLEVIDHHRINDFSTSQPVAFRNEIVGSTATIVATIFRENQIPIPTNLAGLLLGAVLSDTMDFHSPTTTEKDISTANILAAIADLDIDTFAEEMFSITSNQENVSYSDMINQDLKVYDIHSCKLSISQVIVPSAADTRIDAREITAALDRFAQKKRIDLAVLVFTSILENGSVIYAGGSRAPWAAEAFPNPEGTEHAFQENLLSRKQQILPALTAVITEYIGG
;
A
#
# COMPACT_ATOMS: atom_id res chain seq x y z
N LEU A 1 -67.06 8.06 23.59
CA LEU A 1 -66.24 9.22 23.33
C LEU A 1 -64.87 9.06 23.99
N TYR A 2 -63.82 8.88 23.15
CA TYR A 2 -62.46 8.81 23.64
C TYR A 2 -61.97 10.27 23.77
N PHE A 3 -61.62 10.67 25.02
CA PHE A 3 -61.03 11.98 25.28
C PHE A 3 -59.54 12.06 25.01
N ALA A 4 -58.87 10.94 24.71
CA ALA A 4 -57.45 10.92 24.35
C ALA A 4 -57.27 11.42 22.91
N PRO A 5 -56.25 12.24 22.64
CA PRO A 5 -55.91 12.69 21.29
C PRO A 5 -55.48 11.51 20.41
N SER A 6 -55.87 11.54 19.15
CA SER A 6 -55.35 10.57 18.16
C SER A 6 -53.87 10.74 17.90
N VAL A 7 -53.18 9.71 17.46
CA VAL A 7 -51.77 9.77 17.07
C VAL A 7 -51.53 10.83 16.01
N GLU A 8 -52.47 11.02 15.07
CA GLU A 8 -52.42 12.05 14.04
C GLU A 8 -52.24 13.50 14.61
N ARG A 9 -52.85 13.75 15.78
CA ARG A 9 -52.82 15.06 16.44
C ARG A 9 -51.50 15.34 17.19
N ILE A 10 -50.77 14.29 17.59
CA ILE A 10 -49.55 14.39 18.40
C ILE A 10 -48.30 14.02 17.63
N MET A 11 -48.41 13.35 16.47
CA MET A 11 -47.27 12.98 15.65
C MET A 11 -46.52 14.20 15.12
N LYS A 12 -45.21 14.06 14.98
CA LYS A 12 -44.38 15.03 14.27
C LYS A 12 -44.44 14.78 12.77
N ARG A 13 -44.93 15.74 11.99
CA ARG A 13 -45.16 15.58 10.54
C ARG A 13 -43.87 15.62 9.72
N ASN A 14 -42.83 16.31 10.21
CA ASN A 14 -41.53 16.39 9.58
C ASN A 14 -40.47 15.82 10.54
N PRO A 15 -40.40 14.47 10.69
CA PRO A 15 -39.40 13.85 11.54
C PRO A 15 -38.01 13.98 10.91
N ILE A 16 -36.98 13.98 11.74
CA ILE A 16 -35.61 13.74 11.26
C ILE A 16 -35.54 12.24 10.95
N TYR A 17 -35.08 11.90 9.77
CA TYR A 17 -34.89 10.51 9.30
C TYR A 17 -33.53 10.34 8.66
N PHE A 18 -33.13 9.10 8.41
CA PHE A 18 -31.88 8.72 7.77
C PHE A 18 -32.15 7.79 6.59
N HIS A 19 -31.21 7.75 5.64
CA HIS A 19 -31.26 6.82 4.52
C HIS A 19 -30.47 5.54 4.82
N THR A 20 -30.85 4.44 4.19
CA THR A 20 -30.20 3.13 4.36
C THR A 20 -28.71 3.11 3.99
N ASN A 21 -28.27 4.03 3.14
CA ASN A 21 -26.88 4.14 2.67
C ASN A 21 -26.01 5.13 3.47
N GLU A 22 -26.59 5.82 4.47
CA GLU A 22 -25.80 6.68 5.35
C GLU A 22 -24.89 5.85 6.27
N LEU A 23 -23.69 6.35 6.53
CA LEU A 23 -22.75 5.68 7.44
C LEU A 23 -23.25 5.78 8.89
N ALA A 24 -23.18 4.68 9.62
CA ALA A 24 -23.61 4.62 11.03
C ALA A 24 -22.92 5.69 11.91
N GLU A 25 -21.68 6.04 11.60
CA GLU A 25 -20.94 7.09 12.32
C GLU A 25 -21.55 8.47 12.10
N ASP A 26 -21.84 8.84 10.85
CA ASP A 26 -22.47 10.14 10.52
C ASP A 26 -23.84 10.25 11.15
N VAL A 27 -24.60 9.14 11.11
CA VAL A 27 -25.89 9.02 11.79
C VAL A 27 -25.72 9.22 13.30
N GLY A 28 -24.70 8.58 13.92
CA GLY A 28 -24.39 8.75 15.33
C GLY A 28 -24.09 10.21 15.70
N ILE A 29 -23.26 10.90 14.92
CA ILE A 29 -22.95 12.33 15.11
C ILE A 29 -24.22 13.19 15.01
N LYS A 30 -25.07 12.95 14.01
CA LYS A 30 -26.35 13.66 13.85
C LYS A 30 -27.29 13.39 15.03
N MET A 31 -27.31 12.16 15.56
CA MET A 31 -28.10 11.80 16.74
C MET A 31 -27.64 12.48 18.04
N LEU A 32 -26.36 12.78 18.18
CA LEU A 32 -25.84 13.50 19.36
C LEU A 32 -26.38 14.95 19.42
N ARG A 33 -26.65 15.55 18.27
CA ARG A 33 -27.20 16.91 18.17
C ARG A 33 -28.71 16.98 18.43
N ASN A 34 -29.39 15.84 18.46
CA ASN A 34 -30.84 15.73 18.58
C ASN A 34 -31.21 14.84 19.76
N ARG A 35 -32.36 15.12 20.40
CA ARG A 35 -32.78 14.43 21.64
C ARG A 35 -33.77 13.28 21.43
N TYR A 36 -33.95 12.83 20.18
CA TYR A 36 -34.85 11.70 19.93
C TYR A 36 -34.18 10.35 20.29
N ARG A 37 -35.00 9.39 20.71
CA ARG A 37 -34.53 8.04 21.07
C ARG A 37 -34.35 7.14 19.87
N ALA A 38 -35.20 7.34 18.85
CA ALA A 38 -35.20 6.59 17.60
C ALA A 38 -35.56 7.51 16.43
N TYR A 39 -35.11 7.14 15.25
CA TYR A 39 -35.28 7.89 14.01
C TYR A 39 -35.74 6.94 12.91
N PRO A 40 -36.72 7.30 12.08
CA PRO A 40 -37.08 6.54 10.90
C PRO A 40 -35.89 6.37 9.96
N VAL A 41 -35.86 5.23 9.26
CA VAL A 41 -34.92 4.96 8.18
C VAL A 41 -35.70 4.69 6.91
N VAL A 42 -35.34 5.38 5.82
CA VAL A 42 -36.00 5.28 4.53
C VAL A 42 -35.03 4.72 3.47
N ASP A 43 -35.59 4.12 2.44
CA ASP A 43 -34.86 3.68 1.25
C ASP A 43 -34.64 4.83 0.24
N GLN A 44 -34.13 4.49 -0.95
CA GLN A 44 -33.93 5.45 -2.04
C GLN A 44 -35.23 6.05 -2.62
N ASN A 45 -36.36 5.40 -2.37
CA ASN A 45 -37.69 5.84 -2.79
C ASN A 45 -38.44 6.61 -1.67
N GLU A 46 -37.73 6.98 -0.61
CA GLU A 46 -38.27 7.64 0.60
C GLU A 46 -39.34 6.78 1.34
N GLN A 47 -39.35 5.48 1.13
CA GLN A 47 -40.25 4.58 1.84
C GLN A 47 -39.63 4.15 3.17
N LEU A 48 -40.44 4.15 4.22
CA LEU A 48 -40.04 3.70 5.54
C LEU A 48 -39.68 2.21 5.53
N VAL A 49 -38.42 1.88 5.83
CA VAL A 49 -37.93 0.51 5.88
C VAL A 49 -37.56 0.06 7.30
N GLY A 50 -37.49 1.00 8.26
CA GLY A 50 -37.17 0.66 9.63
C GLY A 50 -36.93 1.87 10.51
N TYR A 51 -36.24 1.66 11.62
CA TYR A 51 -35.79 2.72 12.49
C TYR A 51 -34.38 2.44 13.04
N VAL A 52 -33.65 3.47 13.38
CA VAL A 52 -32.36 3.40 14.06
C VAL A 52 -32.43 4.14 15.39
N ALA A 53 -31.90 3.52 16.45
CA ALA A 53 -31.78 4.11 17.77
C ALA A 53 -30.33 4.22 18.19
N ARG A 54 -30.01 5.02 19.22
CA ARG A 54 -28.62 5.22 19.67
C ARG A 54 -27.92 3.93 20.05
N TYR A 55 -28.64 2.99 20.69
CA TYR A 55 -28.04 1.72 21.09
C TYR A 55 -27.68 0.85 19.87
N HIS A 56 -28.39 0.97 18.73
CA HIS A 56 -28.01 0.26 17.50
C HIS A 56 -26.65 0.75 16.98
N ILE A 57 -26.34 2.04 17.13
CA ILE A 57 -25.03 2.58 16.72
C ILE A 57 -23.92 2.10 17.67
N MET A 58 -24.22 2.02 18.98
CA MET A 58 -23.25 1.55 19.99
C MET A 58 -22.93 0.07 19.84
N ASP A 59 -23.91 -0.72 19.45
CA ASP A 59 -23.82 -2.18 19.27
C ASP A 59 -23.53 -2.57 17.81
N ALA A 60 -23.25 -1.60 16.93
CA ALA A 60 -22.98 -1.88 15.53
C ALA A 60 -21.77 -2.82 15.40
N PRO A 61 -21.91 -3.96 14.72
CA PRO A 61 -20.81 -4.90 14.55
C PRO A 61 -19.68 -4.26 13.74
N ARG A 62 -18.46 -4.37 14.27
CA ARG A 62 -17.28 -3.95 13.54
C ARG A 62 -17.06 -4.82 12.31
N ARG A 63 -16.59 -4.24 11.23
CA ARG A 63 -16.18 -5.02 10.06
C ARG A 63 -14.96 -5.85 10.40
N LYS A 64 -14.99 -7.12 10.05
CA LYS A 64 -13.89 -8.06 10.26
C LYS A 64 -12.94 -7.98 9.07
N LEU A 65 -11.64 -7.86 9.34
CA LEU A 65 -10.59 -7.74 8.34
C LEU A 65 -9.48 -8.77 8.57
N ILE A 66 -8.90 -9.22 7.47
CA ILE A 66 -7.60 -9.88 7.44
C ILE A 66 -6.68 -8.94 6.69
N LEU A 67 -5.56 -8.56 7.28
CA LEU A 67 -4.54 -7.75 6.63
C LEU A 67 -3.54 -8.65 5.93
N VAL A 68 -3.27 -8.37 4.67
CA VAL A 68 -2.32 -9.14 3.87
C VAL A 68 -1.32 -8.16 3.27
N ASP A 69 -0.04 -8.48 3.38
CA ASP A 69 1.10 -7.72 2.85
C ASP A 69 1.30 -6.33 3.48
N HIS A 70 0.73 -6.10 4.64
CA HIS A 70 1.01 -4.91 5.45
C HIS A 70 0.56 -5.10 6.90
N ASN A 71 1.26 -4.44 7.82
CA ASN A 71 0.93 -4.43 9.26
C ASN A 71 0.99 -3.02 9.88
N GLU A 72 1.16 -1.98 9.08
CA GLU A 72 1.18 -0.59 9.55
C GLU A 72 -0.18 0.08 9.28
N PHE A 73 -0.75 0.77 10.28
CA PHE A 73 -2.03 1.47 10.12
C PHE A 73 -1.97 2.57 9.06
N SER A 74 -0.81 3.24 8.93
CA SER A 74 -0.57 4.27 7.93
C SER A 74 -0.61 3.75 6.49
N GLN A 75 -0.40 2.46 6.28
CA GLN A 75 -0.40 1.80 4.96
C GLN A 75 -1.71 1.06 4.67
N SER A 76 -2.66 1.09 5.62
CA SER A 76 -3.92 0.38 5.51
C SER A 76 -5.07 1.27 5.00
N VAL A 77 -6.26 0.71 4.94
CA VAL A 77 -7.47 1.43 4.55
C VAL A 77 -7.85 2.48 5.59
N ASN A 78 -8.50 3.55 5.14
CA ASN A 78 -9.00 4.58 6.04
C ASN A 78 -9.96 4.00 7.09
N ALA A 79 -9.85 4.47 8.32
CA ALA A 79 -10.68 4.07 9.46
C ALA A 79 -10.49 2.60 9.89
N ILE A 80 -9.32 2.01 9.65
CA ILE A 80 -8.99 0.65 10.08
C ILE A 80 -9.13 0.46 11.60
N GLU A 81 -8.89 1.52 12.39
CA GLU A 81 -9.06 1.53 13.84
C GLU A 81 -10.50 1.25 14.30
N LYS A 82 -11.48 1.37 13.37
CA LYS A 82 -12.90 1.05 13.62
C LYS A 82 -13.27 -0.39 13.25
N ALA A 83 -12.36 -1.10 12.61
CA ALA A 83 -12.55 -2.50 12.24
C ALA A 83 -12.11 -3.45 13.36
N GLU A 84 -12.45 -4.72 13.22
CA GLU A 84 -11.94 -5.84 13.99
C GLU A 84 -10.94 -6.60 13.11
N VAL A 85 -9.64 -6.43 13.35
CA VAL A 85 -8.62 -7.20 12.65
C VAL A 85 -8.56 -8.58 13.26
N LEU A 86 -8.82 -9.60 12.46
CA LEU A 86 -8.81 -11.01 12.86
C LEU A 86 -7.43 -11.64 12.69
N GLU A 87 -6.74 -11.28 11.62
CA GLU A 87 -5.48 -11.88 11.22
C GLU A 87 -4.62 -10.89 10.44
N VAL A 88 -3.31 -11.04 10.59
CA VAL A 88 -2.30 -10.35 9.78
C VAL A 88 -1.38 -11.40 9.17
N ILE A 89 -1.19 -11.34 7.85
CA ILE A 89 -0.28 -12.19 7.09
C ILE A 89 0.68 -11.27 6.36
N ASP A 90 1.96 -11.27 6.75
CA ASP A 90 2.90 -10.28 6.25
C ASP A 90 4.35 -10.79 6.27
N HIS A 91 5.23 -10.14 5.51
CA HIS A 91 6.67 -10.38 5.49
C HIS A 91 7.49 -9.12 5.84
N HIS A 92 6.79 -8.01 6.09
CA HIS A 92 7.43 -6.74 6.43
C HIS A 92 7.87 -6.68 7.89
N ARG A 93 8.68 -5.67 8.23
CA ARG A 93 8.96 -5.33 9.62
C ARG A 93 7.66 -5.00 10.36
N ILE A 94 7.61 -5.33 11.64
CA ILE A 94 6.50 -4.94 12.51
C ILE A 94 6.81 -3.55 13.08
N ASN A 95 5.86 -2.62 12.97
CA ASN A 95 6.04 -1.26 13.43
C ASN A 95 4.94 -0.83 14.43
N ASP A 96 3.93 -0.09 14.01
CA ASP A 96 2.97 0.60 14.88
C ASP A 96 1.65 -0.17 15.09
N PHE A 97 1.61 -1.45 14.71
CA PHE A 97 0.41 -2.27 14.80
C PHE A 97 0.06 -2.61 16.25
N SER A 98 -1.12 -2.21 16.68
CA SER A 98 -1.67 -2.56 18.00
C SER A 98 -3.15 -2.92 17.91
N THR A 99 -3.59 -3.89 18.70
CA THR A 99 -4.98 -4.35 18.75
C THR A 99 -5.49 -4.39 20.17
N SER A 100 -6.80 -4.17 20.35
CA SER A 100 -7.47 -4.30 21.64
C SER A 100 -7.84 -5.76 22.00
N GLN A 101 -7.78 -6.66 21.03
CA GLN A 101 -8.08 -8.08 21.17
C GLN A 101 -6.93 -8.91 20.62
N PRO A 102 -6.75 -10.16 21.07
CA PRO A 102 -5.80 -11.09 20.46
C PRO A 102 -6.07 -11.26 18.96
N VAL A 103 -5.02 -11.25 18.16
CA VAL A 103 -5.06 -11.39 16.69
C VAL A 103 -4.12 -12.52 16.27
N ALA A 104 -4.49 -13.29 15.26
CA ALA A 104 -3.58 -14.20 14.61
C ALA A 104 -2.56 -13.38 13.81
N PHE A 105 -1.26 -13.55 14.08
CA PHE A 105 -0.22 -12.78 13.43
C PHE A 105 0.82 -13.72 12.83
N ARG A 106 0.88 -13.79 11.51
CA ARG A 106 1.84 -14.60 10.78
C ARG A 106 2.77 -13.69 9.99
N ASN A 107 3.98 -13.55 10.49
CA ASN A 107 5.06 -12.81 9.84
C ASN A 107 6.26 -13.74 9.67
N GLU A 108 6.80 -13.79 8.44
CA GLU A 108 7.92 -14.66 8.11
C GLU A 108 9.00 -13.88 7.35
N ILE A 109 10.25 -14.29 7.51
CA ILE A 109 11.38 -13.74 6.75
C ILE A 109 11.43 -14.44 5.39
N VAL A 110 10.67 -13.89 4.43
CA VAL A 110 10.59 -14.34 3.03
C VAL A 110 10.55 -13.13 2.10
N GLY A 111 10.74 -13.35 0.81
CA GLY A 111 10.73 -12.30 -0.20
C GLY A 111 9.34 -11.78 -0.53
N SER A 112 8.29 -12.60 -0.35
CA SER A 112 6.90 -12.23 -0.71
C SER A 112 5.89 -12.80 0.27
N THR A 113 4.85 -12.02 0.59
CA THR A 113 3.69 -12.51 1.33
C THR A 113 2.94 -13.62 0.59
N ALA A 114 2.99 -13.66 -0.74
CA ALA A 114 2.42 -14.74 -1.53
C ALA A 114 3.04 -16.10 -1.21
N THR A 115 4.32 -16.16 -0.86
CA THR A 115 5.00 -17.35 -0.36
C THR A 115 4.37 -17.88 0.93
N ILE A 116 3.99 -16.96 1.84
CA ILE A 116 3.29 -17.32 3.10
C ILE A 116 1.90 -17.86 2.78
N VAL A 117 1.15 -17.16 1.92
CA VAL A 117 -0.21 -17.58 1.51
C VAL A 117 -0.19 -18.96 0.87
N ALA A 118 0.71 -19.23 -0.08
CA ALA A 118 0.87 -20.56 -0.69
C ALA A 118 1.23 -21.63 0.36
N THR A 119 2.04 -21.27 1.36
CA THR A 119 2.39 -22.15 2.48
C THR A 119 1.16 -22.47 3.34
N ILE A 120 0.28 -21.50 3.61
CA ILE A 120 -0.97 -21.70 4.34
C ILE A 120 -1.88 -22.70 3.61
N PHE A 121 -2.02 -22.60 2.29
CA PHE A 121 -2.78 -23.58 1.50
C PHE A 121 -2.23 -24.99 1.69
N ARG A 122 -0.91 -25.14 1.63
CA ARG A 122 -0.24 -26.44 1.78
C ARG A 122 -0.38 -27.01 3.20
N GLU A 123 -0.23 -26.19 4.24
CA GLU A 123 -0.37 -26.60 5.64
C GLU A 123 -1.78 -27.09 5.95
N ASN A 124 -2.77 -26.47 5.35
CA ASN A 124 -4.18 -26.85 5.49
C ASN A 124 -4.63 -27.93 4.49
N GLN A 125 -3.72 -28.44 3.64
CA GLN A 125 -4.02 -29.45 2.62
C GLN A 125 -5.13 -29.02 1.65
N ILE A 126 -5.24 -27.70 1.39
CA ILE A 126 -6.17 -27.13 0.44
C ILE A 126 -5.47 -27.00 -0.92
N PRO A 127 -5.99 -27.58 -1.99
CA PRO A 127 -5.40 -27.41 -3.32
C PRO A 127 -5.50 -25.96 -3.78
N ILE A 128 -4.39 -25.42 -4.30
CA ILE A 128 -4.39 -24.07 -4.89
C ILE A 128 -5.03 -24.15 -6.28
N PRO A 129 -6.09 -23.36 -6.58
CA PRO A 129 -6.65 -23.30 -7.93
C PRO A 129 -5.62 -22.79 -8.95
N THR A 130 -5.62 -23.30 -10.16
CA THR A 130 -4.66 -22.97 -11.23
C THR A 130 -4.52 -21.46 -11.48
N ASN A 131 -5.64 -20.75 -11.59
CA ASN A 131 -5.66 -19.31 -11.78
C ASN A 131 -5.07 -18.55 -10.58
N LEU A 132 -5.30 -19.01 -9.36
CA LEU A 132 -4.71 -18.41 -8.16
C LEU A 132 -3.22 -18.72 -8.07
N ALA A 133 -2.79 -19.90 -8.50
CA ALA A 133 -1.38 -20.25 -8.54
C ALA A 133 -0.57 -19.32 -9.46
N GLY A 134 -1.10 -18.98 -10.63
CA GLY A 134 -0.47 -18.00 -11.53
C GLY A 134 -0.40 -16.60 -10.93
N LEU A 135 -1.45 -16.15 -10.23
CA LEU A 135 -1.42 -14.86 -9.53
C LEU A 135 -0.42 -14.82 -8.38
N LEU A 136 -0.36 -15.87 -7.58
CA LEU A 136 0.62 -15.99 -6.50
C LEU A 136 2.06 -16.07 -7.03
N LEU A 137 2.28 -16.79 -8.14
CA LEU A 137 3.57 -16.83 -8.82
C LEU A 137 4.00 -15.43 -9.27
N GLY A 138 3.11 -14.69 -9.95
CA GLY A 138 3.39 -13.32 -10.35
C GLY A 138 3.73 -12.40 -9.18
N ALA A 139 3.04 -12.55 -8.03
CA ALA A 139 3.36 -11.80 -6.83
C ALA A 139 4.74 -12.16 -6.26
N VAL A 140 5.11 -13.44 -6.21
CA VAL A 140 6.46 -13.88 -5.77
C VAL A 140 7.53 -13.29 -6.68
N LEU A 141 7.38 -13.41 -8.01
CA LEU A 141 8.35 -12.88 -8.97
C LEU A 141 8.48 -11.36 -8.87
N SER A 142 7.35 -10.65 -8.71
CA SER A 142 7.35 -9.19 -8.55
C SER A 142 8.11 -8.74 -7.30
N ASP A 143 7.81 -9.33 -6.15
CA ASP A 143 8.41 -8.93 -4.86
C ASP A 143 9.88 -9.34 -4.76
N THR A 144 10.24 -10.46 -5.37
CA THR A 144 11.62 -10.96 -5.40
C THR A 144 12.42 -10.43 -6.58
N MET A 145 11.81 -9.63 -7.46
CA MET A 145 12.44 -9.16 -8.70
C MET A 145 13.06 -10.33 -9.48
N ASP A 146 12.22 -11.29 -9.83
CA ASP A 146 12.69 -12.51 -10.49
C ASP A 146 13.86 -13.17 -9.76
N PHE A 147 13.72 -13.32 -8.42
CA PHE A 147 14.72 -13.88 -7.49
C PHE A 147 16.02 -13.09 -7.34
N HIS A 148 16.15 -11.92 -7.96
CA HIS A 148 17.36 -11.06 -7.85
C HIS A 148 17.33 -10.15 -6.61
N SER A 149 16.19 -10.02 -5.92
CA SER A 149 16.11 -9.22 -4.70
C SER A 149 16.94 -9.85 -3.56
N PRO A 150 17.69 -9.05 -2.77
CA PRO A 150 18.38 -9.54 -1.58
C PRO A 150 17.43 -10.04 -0.48
N THR A 151 16.10 -9.82 -0.63
CA THR A 151 15.08 -10.39 0.26
C THR A 151 14.67 -11.81 -0.12
N THR A 152 15.05 -12.28 -1.31
CA THR A 152 14.72 -13.61 -1.82
C THR A 152 15.26 -14.71 -0.92
N THR A 153 14.44 -15.69 -0.63
CA THR A 153 14.81 -16.88 0.15
C THR A 153 14.60 -18.15 -0.66
N GLU A 154 15.26 -19.23 -0.23
CA GLU A 154 15.04 -20.59 -0.79
C GLU A 154 13.56 -21.00 -0.72
N LYS A 155 12.82 -20.48 0.26
CA LYS A 155 11.38 -20.74 0.40
C LYS A 155 10.58 -20.09 -0.72
N ASP A 156 10.96 -18.89 -1.16
CA ASP A 156 10.32 -18.19 -2.28
C ASP A 156 10.55 -18.96 -3.58
N ILE A 157 11.80 -19.35 -3.86
CA ILE A 157 12.18 -20.11 -5.05
C ILE A 157 11.43 -21.44 -5.11
N SER A 158 11.44 -22.20 -4.00
CA SER A 158 10.74 -23.48 -3.94
C SER A 158 9.22 -23.35 -4.10
N THR A 159 8.64 -22.29 -3.54
CA THR A 159 7.21 -22.00 -3.66
C THR A 159 6.85 -21.59 -5.08
N ALA A 160 7.66 -20.76 -5.73
CA ALA A 160 7.46 -20.35 -7.12
C ALA A 160 7.45 -21.56 -8.07
N ASN A 161 8.39 -22.49 -7.92
CA ASN A 161 8.43 -23.73 -8.70
C ASN A 161 7.14 -24.56 -8.54
N ILE A 162 6.62 -24.68 -7.31
CA ILE A 162 5.36 -25.40 -7.05
C ILE A 162 4.19 -24.68 -7.72
N LEU A 163 4.12 -23.34 -7.59
CA LEU A 163 3.05 -22.53 -8.17
C LEU A 163 3.08 -22.58 -9.70
N ALA A 164 4.26 -22.50 -10.32
CA ALA A 164 4.46 -22.64 -11.75
C ALA A 164 3.95 -23.99 -12.28
N ALA A 165 4.30 -25.09 -11.59
CA ALA A 165 3.81 -26.42 -11.94
C ALA A 165 2.28 -26.55 -11.84
N ILE A 166 1.63 -25.92 -10.84
CA ILE A 166 0.16 -25.90 -10.69
C ILE A 166 -0.48 -25.04 -11.78
N ALA A 167 0.14 -23.91 -12.13
CA ALA A 167 -0.38 -22.96 -13.12
C ALA A 167 -0.10 -23.40 -14.57
N ASP A 168 0.72 -24.42 -14.78
CA ASP A 168 1.25 -24.86 -16.08
C ASP A 168 1.96 -23.72 -16.82
N LEU A 169 2.86 -23.02 -16.09
CA LEU A 169 3.64 -21.89 -16.57
C LEU A 169 5.14 -22.19 -16.50
N ASP A 170 5.89 -21.70 -17.50
CA ASP A 170 7.33 -21.60 -17.43
C ASP A 170 7.73 -20.29 -16.75
N ILE A 171 8.56 -20.36 -15.69
CA ILE A 171 8.89 -19.21 -14.85
C ILE A 171 9.61 -18.13 -15.65
N ASP A 172 10.61 -18.49 -16.45
CA ASP A 172 11.45 -17.54 -17.18
C ASP A 172 10.59 -16.77 -18.21
N THR A 173 9.81 -17.50 -19.00
CA THR A 173 8.90 -16.91 -20.00
C THR A 173 7.86 -16.00 -19.33
N PHE A 174 7.28 -16.45 -18.22
CA PHE A 174 6.27 -15.66 -17.50
C PHE A 174 6.86 -14.39 -16.88
N ALA A 175 8.07 -14.47 -16.32
CA ALA A 175 8.79 -13.32 -15.78
C ALA A 175 9.13 -12.31 -16.90
N GLU A 176 9.66 -12.79 -18.05
CA GLU A 176 9.94 -11.93 -19.20
C GLU A 176 8.69 -11.19 -19.70
N GLU A 177 7.57 -11.88 -19.85
CA GLU A 177 6.30 -11.25 -20.25
C GLU A 177 5.83 -10.22 -19.23
N MET A 178 5.82 -10.59 -17.94
CA MET A 178 5.34 -9.72 -16.85
C MET A 178 6.17 -8.43 -16.76
N PHE A 179 7.49 -8.52 -16.81
CA PHE A 179 8.36 -7.35 -16.71
C PHE A 179 8.44 -6.56 -18.01
N SER A 180 8.25 -7.18 -19.18
CA SER A 180 8.20 -6.46 -20.47
C SER A 180 6.96 -5.57 -20.59
N ILE A 181 5.80 -6.00 -20.08
CA ILE A 181 4.56 -5.21 -20.08
C ILE A 181 4.71 -3.96 -19.19
N THR A 182 5.39 -4.10 -18.06
CA THR A 182 5.63 -2.99 -17.13
C THR A 182 6.54 -1.92 -17.77
N SER A 183 7.37 -2.30 -18.74
CA SER A 183 8.35 -1.43 -19.41
C SER A 183 7.85 -0.71 -20.65
N ASN A 184 6.69 -1.06 -21.21
CA ASN A 184 6.11 -0.40 -22.39
C ASN A 184 5.41 0.94 -22.02
N GLN A 185 6.16 1.85 -21.39
CA GLN A 185 5.66 3.16 -20.91
C GLN A 185 6.01 4.31 -21.86
N GLU A 186 5.83 4.15 -23.19
CA GLU A 186 6.18 5.19 -24.18
C GLU A 186 5.48 6.54 -23.99
N ASN A 187 4.47 6.66 -23.09
CA ASN A 187 3.70 7.89 -22.84
C ASN A 187 3.41 8.20 -21.37
N VAL A 188 4.17 7.67 -20.41
CA VAL A 188 3.93 7.96 -19.00
C VAL A 188 4.56 9.31 -18.63
N SER A 189 3.77 10.21 -18.05
CA SER A 189 4.30 11.49 -17.60
C SER A 189 5.25 11.32 -16.40
N TYR A 190 6.23 12.22 -16.25
CA TYR A 190 7.11 12.22 -15.07
C TYR A 190 6.32 12.26 -13.75
N SER A 191 5.16 12.93 -13.74
CA SER A 191 4.26 12.94 -12.58
C SER A 191 3.73 11.56 -12.23
N ASP A 192 3.39 10.75 -13.21
CA ASP A 192 2.88 9.39 -12.98
C ASP A 192 4.01 8.47 -12.52
N MET A 193 5.21 8.59 -13.10
CA MET A 193 6.40 7.85 -12.67
C MET A 193 6.76 8.15 -11.20
N ILE A 194 6.71 9.43 -10.78
CA ILE A 194 6.98 9.85 -9.40
C ILE A 194 5.93 9.30 -8.43
N ASN A 195 4.69 9.09 -8.88
CA ASN A 195 3.63 8.52 -8.05
C ASN A 195 3.58 6.99 -8.09
N GLN A 196 4.32 6.35 -8.98
CA GLN A 196 4.39 4.89 -9.08
C GLN A 196 5.18 4.31 -7.91
N ASP A 197 4.60 3.36 -7.20
CA ASP A 197 5.17 2.73 -5.98
C ASP A 197 5.83 3.73 -5.01
N LEU A 198 5.20 4.88 -4.85
CA LEU A 198 5.67 5.97 -3.99
C LEU A 198 5.52 5.58 -2.51
N LYS A 199 6.63 5.65 -1.76
CA LYS A 199 6.62 5.53 -0.30
C LYS A 199 7.21 6.80 0.32
N VAL A 200 6.60 7.23 1.43
CA VAL A 200 7.05 8.41 2.17
C VAL A 200 7.52 7.98 3.55
N TYR A 201 8.65 8.54 3.99
CA TYR A 201 9.29 8.26 5.26
C TYR A 201 9.58 9.56 5.99
N ASP A 202 9.35 9.58 7.29
CA ASP A 202 9.76 10.66 8.17
C ASP A 202 11.00 10.19 8.94
N ILE A 203 12.16 10.79 8.66
CA ILE A 203 13.44 10.45 9.27
C ILE A 203 13.93 11.69 10.01
N HIS A 204 13.87 11.68 11.34
CA HIS A 204 14.09 12.86 12.18
C HIS A 204 13.16 14.02 11.73
N SER A 205 13.74 15.15 11.32
CA SER A 205 13.00 16.30 10.78
C SER A 205 13.00 16.37 9.25
N CYS A 206 13.44 15.30 8.56
CA CYS A 206 13.49 15.22 7.10
C CYS A 206 12.36 14.32 6.57
N LYS A 207 11.58 14.86 5.66
CA LYS A 207 10.56 14.11 4.93
C LYS A 207 11.11 13.61 3.60
N LEU A 208 11.32 12.28 3.52
CA LEU A 208 11.87 11.59 2.36
C LEU A 208 10.75 10.90 1.59
N SER A 209 10.73 11.03 0.26
CA SER A 209 9.93 10.16 -0.60
C SER A 209 10.83 9.34 -1.53
N ILE A 210 10.48 8.07 -1.73
CA ILE A 210 11.17 7.19 -2.66
C ILE A 210 10.12 6.52 -3.55
N SER A 211 10.24 6.75 -4.86
CA SER A 211 9.48 6.05 -5.90
C SER A 211 10.41 5.09 -6.62
N GLN A 212 9.91 3.92 -7.00
CA GLN A 212 10.68 2.92 -7.74
C GLN A 212 9.92 2.47 -8.97
N VAL A 213 10.57 2.53 -10.13
CA VAL A 213 10.04 2.11 -11.42
C VAL A 213 10.94 1.01 -11.96
N ILE A 214 10.35 -0.15 -12.28
CA ILE A 214 11.08 -1.23 -12.92
C ILE A 214 11.11 -0.99 -14.42
N VAL A 215 12.29 -1.05 -15.03
CA VAL A 215 12.52 -0.80 -16.46
C VAL A 215 13.38 -1.93 -17.05
N PRO A 216 13.28 -2.21 -18.37
CA PRO A 216 14.13 -3.22 -19.03
C PRO A 216 15.61 -2.86 -18.97
N SER A 217 15.92 -1.58 -19.22
CA SER A 217 17.26 -1.03 -19.11
C SER A 217 17.22 0.28 -18.32
N ALA A 218 17.96 0.35 -17.26
CA ALA A 218 18.07 1.56 -16.44
C ALA A 218 19.03 2.58 -17.08
N ALA A 219 19.96 2.11 -17.91
CA ALA A 219 20.91 2.95 -18.64
C ALA A 219 20.30 3.57 -19.92
N ASP A 220 19.35 2.88 -20.56
CA ASP A 220 18.69 3.33 -21.79
C ASP A 220 17.36 4.04 -21.54
N THR A 221 17.21 4.65 -20.38
CA THR A 221 16.03 5.50 -20.14
C THR A 221 16.17 6.75 -21.01
N ARG A 222 15.30 6.91 -22.01
CA ARG A 222 15.20 8.15 -22.83
C ARG A 222 14.66 9.33 -21.99
N ILE A 223 15.13 9.43 -20.77
CA ILE A 223 14.68 10.38 -19.77
C ILE A 223 15.64 11.57 -19.83
N ASP A 224 15.10 12.75 -20.05
CA ASP A 224 15.88 13.97 -19.86
C ASP A 224 16.09 14.20 -18.36
N ALA A 225 17.34 14.04 -17.90
CA ALA A 225 17.74 14.20 -16.52
C ALA A 225 17.32 15.57 -15.93
N ARG A 226 17.32 16.63 -16.74
CA ARG A 226 16.92 17.97 -16.31
C ARG A 226 15.41 18.06 -16.11
N GLU A 227 14.64 17.48 -17.01
CA GLU A 227 13.18 17.51 -16.92
C GLU A 227 12.66 16.68 -15.72
N ILE A 228 13.26 15.51 -15.46
CA ILE A 228 12.87 14.67 -14.33
C ILE A 228 13.26 15.30 -12.99
N THR A 229 14.47 15.89 -12.88
CA THR A 229 14.88 16.62 -11.69
C THR A 229 13.94 17.81 -11.43
N ALA A 230 13.62 18.57 -12.46
CA ALA A 230 12.63 19.65 -12.33
C ALA A 230 11.22 19.17 -11.94
N ALA A 231 10.82 17.98 -12.38
CA ALA A 231 9.55 17.36 -11.96
C ALA A 231 9.58 16.94 -10.49
N LEU A 232 10.69 16.36 -10.02
CA LEU A 232 10.91 16.00 -8.62
C LEU A 232 10.92 17.23 -7.72
N ASP A 233 11.54 18.33 -8.13
CA ASP A 233 11.53 19.59 -7.37
C ASP A 233 10.11 20.15 -7.22
N ARG A 234 9.34 20.18 -8.32
CA ARG A 234 7.92 20.61 -8.26
C ARG A 234 7.08 19.70 -7.36
N PHE A 235 7.29 18.38 -7.44
CA PHE A 235 6.63 17.41 -6.59
C PHE A 235 6.98 17.64 -5.10
N ALA A 236 8.27 17.77 -4.79
CA ALA A 236 8.79 18.00 -3.45
C ALA A 236 8.18 19.28 -2.85
N GLN A 237 8.16 20.38 -3.59
CA GLN A 237 7.54 21.64 -3.16
C GLN A 237 6.04 21.48 -2.89
N LYS A 238 5.30 20.88 -3.82
CA LYS A 238 3.83 20.69 -3.71
C LYS A 238 3.44 19.81 -2.51
N LYS A 239 4.21 18.75 -2.26
CA LYS A 239 3.94 17.76 -1.21
C LYS A 239 4.65 18.05 0.12
N ARG A 240 5.47 19.11 0.18
CA ARG A 240 6.32 19.45 1.33
C ARG A 240 7.25 18.30 1.71
N ILE A 241 7.93 17.75 0.72
CA ILE A 241 8.96 16.73 0.84
C ILE A 241 10.32 17.44 0.80
N ASP A 242 11.23 17.06 1.70
CA ASP A 242 12.58 17.66 1.75
C ASP A 242 13.50 17.00 0.72
N LEU A 243 13.39 15.69 0.55
CA LEU A 243 14.14 14.88 -0.41
C LEU A 243 13.18 13.95 -1.17
N ALA A 244 13.02 14.18 -2.45
CA ALA A 244 12.26 13.30 -3.36
C ALA A 244 13.23 12.51 -4.23
N VAL A 245 13.12 11.18 -4.21
CA VAL A 245 13.99 10.26 -4.95
C VAL A 245 13.14 9.40 -5.89
N LEU A 246 13.57 9.30 -7.13
CA LEU A 246 13.02 8.38 -8.12
C LEU A 246 14.10 7.43 -8.60
N VAL A 247 13.82 6.14 -8.54
CA VAL A 247 14.75 5.06 -8.84
C VAL A 247 14.24 4.29 -10.05
N PHE A 248 15.04 4.21 -11.10
CA PHE A 248 14.81 3.29 -12.21
C PHE A 248 15.66 2.05 -12.00
N THR A 249 15.01 0.92 -11.80
CA THR A 249 15.65 -0.37 -11.54
C THR A 249 15.53 -1.27 -12.74
N SER A 250 16.65 -1.75 -13.27
CA SER A 250 16.70 -2.81 -14.25
C SER A 250 17.11 -4.13 -13.61
N ILE A 251 16.23 -5.11 -13.69
CA ILE A 251 16.51 -6.46 -13.23
C ILE A 251 17.56 -7.12 -14.14
N LEU A 252 17.41 -6.92 -15.47
CA LEU A 252 18.29 -7.52 -16.46
C LEU A 252 19.74 -6.99 -16.35
N GLU A 253 19.91 -5.71 -16.01
CA GLU A 253 21.23 -5.07 -15.81
C GLU A 253 21.71 -5.17 -14.37
N ASN A 254 20.90 -5.75 -13.47
CA ASN A 254 21.19 -5.91 -12.05
C ASN A 254 21.62 -4.61 -11.38
N GLY A 255 20.84 -3.54 -11.55
CA GLY A 255 21.17 -2.26 -10.95
C GLY A 255 20.12 -1.17 -11.16
N SER A 256 20.43 0.04 -10.71
CA SER A 256 19.50 1.17 -10.74
C SER A 256 20.17 2.48 -11.10
N VAL A 257 19.39 3.39 -11.69
CA VAL A 257 19.73 4.82 -11.83
C VAL A 257 18.85 5.63 -10.87
N ILE A 258 19.44 6.59 -10.17
CA ILE A 258 18.76 7.39 -9.15
C ILE A 258 18.70 8.85 -9.59
N TYR A 259 17.50 9.44 -9.49
CA TYR A 259 17.26 10.87 -9.64
C TYR A 259 16.74 11.44 -8.33
N ALA A 260 17.13 12.66 -8.01
CA ALA A 260 16.70 13.32 -6.78
C ALA A 260 16.30 14.78 -7.02
N GLY A 261 15.35 15.27 -6.21
CA GLY A 261 14.89 16.64 -6.18
C GLY A 261 14.49 17.07 -4.77
N GLY A 262 14.20 18.36 -4.60
CA GLY A 262 13.88 18.95 -3.30
C GLY A 262 15.08 19.65 -2.65
N SER A 263 14.84 20.30 -1.51
CA SER A 263 15.84 21.12 -0.81
C SER A 263 17.06 20.33 -0.32
N ARG A 264 16.94 19.01 -0.23
CA ARG A 264 17.97 18.08 0.24
C ARG A 264 18.46 17.11 -0.85
N ALA A 265 18.19 17.42 -2.14
CA ALA A 265 18.64 16.60 -3.26
C ALA A 265 20.15 16.23 -3.25
N PRO A 266 21.08 17.12 -2.83
CA PRO A 266 22.50 16.77 -2.76
C PRO A 266 22.82 15.57 -1.84
N TRP A 267 21.98 15.28 -0.85
CA TRP A 267 22.19 14.14 0.05
C TRP A 267 22.02 12.78 -0.67
N ALA A 268 21.25 12.74 -1.73
CA ALA A 268 21.15 11.53 -2.55
C ALA A 268 22.44 11.25 -3.32
N ALA A 269 23.13 12.29 -3.82
CA ALA A 269 24.42 12.13 -4.47
C ALA A 269 25.52 11.69 -3.50
N GLU A 270 25.41 12.03 -2.22
CA GLU A 270 26.32 11.57 -1.18
C GLU A 270 26.06 10.11 -0.79
N ALA A 271 24.77 9.72 -0.69
CA ALA A 271 24.39 8.33 -0.42
C ALA A 271 24.78 7.39 -1.58
N PHE A 272 24.77 7.90 -2.83
CA PHE A 272 25.08 7.14 -4.05
C PHE A 272 26.09 7.91 -4.89
N PRO A 273 27.36 7.90 -4.50
CA PRO A 273 28.41 8.66 -5.18
C PRO A 273 28.60 8.11 -6.59
N ASN A 274 28.78 9.04 -7.54
CA ASN A 274 29.06 8.71 -8.91
C ASN A 274 30.58 8.73 -9.17
N PRO A 275 31.26 7.58 -9.30
CA PRO A 275 32.69 7.53 -9.52
C PRO A 275 33.16 8.13 -10.86
N GLU A 276 32.25 8.26 -11.86
CA GLU A 276 32.58 8.73 -13.21
C GLU A 276 32.24 10.22 -13.44
N GLY A 277 31.71 10.93 -12.45
CA GLY A 277 31.41 12.36 -12.54
C GLY A 277 30.21 12.73 -13.42
N THR A 278 29.37 11.79 -13.81
CA THR A 278 28.06 12.04 -14.45
C THR A 278 26.98 12.24 -13.38
N GLU A 279 26.04 13.16 -13.62
CA GLU A 279 25.00 13.49 -12.61
C GLU A 279 24.08 12.30 -12.24
N HIS A 280 24.08 11.22 -13.04
CA HIS A 280 23.17 10.07 -12.88
C HIS A 280 23.86 8.77 -13.33
N ALA A 281 24.73 8.21 -12.48
CA ALA A 281 25.39 6.95 -12.80
C ALA A 281 24.51 5.75 -12.46
N PHE A 282 24.63 4.72 -13.27
CA PHE A 282 24.12 3.41 -12.97
C PHE A 282 24.85 2.82 -11.75
N GLN A 283 24.07 2.36 -10.79
CA GLN A 283 24.54 1.72 -9.57
C GLN A 283 24.35 0.22 -9.68
N GLU A 284 25.43 -0.51 -9.88
CA GLU A 284 25.39 -1.98 -9.95
C GLU A 284 24.94 -2.60 -8.62
N ASN A 285 24.21 -3.71 -8.68
CA ASN A 285 23.72 -4.47 -7.53
C ASN A 285 22.78 -3.67 -6.60
N LEU A 286 22.23 -2.55 -7.04
CA LEU A 286 21.31 -1.73 -6.30
C LEU A 286 19.87 -1.99 -6.78
N LEU A 287 19.14 -2.87 -6.11
CA LEU A 287 17.81 -3.31 -6.53
C LEU A 287 16.72 -3.05 -5.48
N SER A 288 17.06 -3.12 -4.20
CA SER A 288 16.08 -3.10 -3.12
C SER A 288 15.95 -1.73 -2.46
N ARG A 289 14.77 -1.11 -2.61
CA ARG A 289 14.44 0.12 -1.88
C ARG A 289 14.57 -0.06 -0.37
N LYS A 290 14.07 -1.17 0.19
CA LYS A 290 14.02 -1.38 1.64
C LYS A 290 15.38 -1.72 2.26
N GLN A 291 16.18 -2.53 1.59
CA GLN A 291 17.42 -3.06 2.16
C GLN A 291 18.67 -2.26 1.76
N GLN A 292 18.60 -1.54 0.67
CA GLN A 292 19.76 -0.84 0.13
C GLN A 292 19.53 0.67 0.04
N ILE A 293 18.48 1.12 -0.63
CA ILE A 293 18.27 2.54 -0.92
C ILE A 293 17.86 3.31 0.32
N LEU A 294 16.83 2.88 1.02
CA LEU A 294 16.34 3.53 2.23
C LEU A 294 17.40 3.58 3.35
N PRO A 295 18.14 2.49 3.67
CA PRO A 295 19.20 2.56 4.68
C PRO A 295 20.33 3.51 4.32
N ALA A 296 20.78 3.55 3.05
CA ALA A 296 21.84 4.46 2.62
C ALA A 296 21.42 5.93 2.78
N LEU A 297 20.23 6.30 2.32
CA LEU A 297 19.69 7.64 2.50
C LEU A 297 19.47 7.98 3.98
N THR A 298 19.00 7.02 4.78
CA THR A 298 18.80 7.22 6.22
C THR A 298 20.12 7.51 6.93
N ALA A 299 21.21 6.83 6.57
CA ALA A 299 22.52 7.08 7.14
C ALA A 299 22.98 8.52 6.91
N VAL A 300 22.91 9.01 5.66
CA VAL A 300 23.28 10.39 5.31
C VAL A 300 22.37 11.41 6.01
N ILE A 301 21.04 11.19 6.01
CA ILE A 301 20.09 12.08 6.70
C ILE A 301 20.40 12.16 8.19
N THR A 302 20.72 11.03 8.82
CA THR A 302 21.04 10.97 10.25
C THR A 302 22.34 11.69 10.57
N GLU A 303 23.34 11.62 9.70
CA GLU A 303 24.61 12.35 9.85
C GLU A 303 24.39 13.87 9.85
N TYR A 304 23.53 14.37 8.96
CA TYR A 304 23.27 15.82 8.84
C TYR A 304 22.27 16.39 9.85
N ILE A 305 21.37 15.60 10.39
CA ILE A 305 20.26 16.08 11.24
C ILE A 305 20.33 15.49 12.66
N GLY A 306 20.95 14.33 12.83
CA GLY A 306 20.97 13.59 14.09
C GLY A 306 22.12 13.94 15.03
N GLY A 307 23.01 14.90 14.64
CA GLY A 307 24.15 15.38 15.43
C GLY A 307 23.77 16.48 16.43
#